data_f6d20f03b5905eb9e89c53272ee528c6
#
_entry.id   f6d20f03b5905eb9e89c53272ee528c6
#
_cell.length_a   1.000
_cell.length_b   1.000
_cell.length_c   1.000
_cell.angle_alpha   90.00
_cell.angle_beta   90.00
_cell.angle_gamma   90.00
#
_symmetry.space_group_name_H-M   'P 1'
#
loop_
_entity.id
_entity.type
_entity.pdbx_description
1 polymer ?
#
loop_
_entity_poly.entity_id
_entity_poly.type
_entity_poly.pdbx_seq_one_letter_code
_entity_poly.pdbx_strand_id
1 'polypeptide(L)'
;VSSTPSPALTRWTGPLAGVVVLALLVVFAVLLPKATGGSNAEDPLDLPDTLPGGYTAADRGEAFAGSYEAEEAETLAGRQASARQHSDEVLDEVYDYAAETRTYASEDLTTAVFVQAFRAPGGAFAPETISGEEAAATGAASQELVREGDAICIVQRPAVDPAAGAPQDAAPSYVSCQRSEGDLTVQATASGLPAADLVELLDAAWDAVA
;
A
#
# COMPACT_ATOMS: atom_id res chain seq x y z
N VAL A 1 57.72 53.46 1.39
CA VAL A 1 56.36 53.86 1.70
C VAL A 1 55.58 52.53 1.96
N SER A 2 55.44 52.20 3.25
CA SER A 2 54.70 50.96 3.66
C SER A 2 53.24 51.33 3.89
N SER A 3 52.34 50.80 3.07
CA SER A 3 50.87 50.94 3.23
C SER A 3 50.37 49.88 4.15
N THR A 4 49.94 50.21 5.35
CA THR A 4 49.29 49.39 6.31
C THR A 4 47.80 49.13 5.88
N PRO A 5 47.30 47.93 5.71
CA PRO A 5 45.91 47.71 5.39
C PRO A 5 45.00 48.03 6.58
N SER A 6 43.91 48.76 6.33
CA SER A 6 42.94 49.19 7.33
C SER A 6 42.19 48.02 7.97
N PRO A 7 42.09 47.95 9.31
CA PRO A 7 41.51 46.80 10.03
C PRO A 7 39.97 46.74 10.02
N ALA A 8 39.27 47.59 9.31
CA ALA A 8 37.81 47.70 9.34
C ALA A 8 37.07 46.64 8.47
N LEU A 9 37.71 46.10 7.42
CA LEU A 9 37.09 45.14 6.51
C LEU A 9 37.06 43.70 7.03
N THR A 10 37.96 43.37 7.97
CA THR A 10 38.10 41.99 8.47
C THR A 10 37.04 41.61 9.55
N ARG A 11 36.37 42.58 10.15
CA ARG A 11 35.37 42.34 11.21
C ARG A 11 34.00 41.86 10.72
N TRP A 12 33.67 42.10 9.46
CA TRP A 12 32.36 41.76 8.90
C TRP A 12 32.37 40.52 8.02
N THR A 13 33.51 39.97 7.65
CA THR A 13 33.60 38.76 6.81
C THR A 13 33.16 37.48 7.55
N GLY A 14 33.39 37.39 8.86
CA GLY A 14 32.95 36.26 9.66
C GLY A 14 31.42 36.10 9.75
N PRO A 15 30.69 37.13 10.21
CA PRO A 15 29.23 37.07 10.30
C PRO A 15 28.54 36.94 8.93
N LEU A 16 29.07 37.60 7.87
CA LEU A 16 28.53 37.45 6.51
C LEU A 16 28.71 36.01 5.97
N ALA A 17 29.87 35.41 6.17
CA ALA A 17 30.11 34.02 5.78
C ALA A 17 29.18 33.06 6.55
N GLY A 18 28.95 33.31 7.85
CA GLY A 18 28.01 32.52 8.68
C GLY A 18 26.55 32.59 8.18
N VAL A 19 26.08 33.78 7.79
CA VAL A 19 24.73 33.97 7.24
C VAL A 19 24.58 33.27 5.88
N VAL A 20 25.59 33.33 5.01
CA VAL A 20 25.57 32.64 3.70
C VAL A 20 25.53 31.13 3.90
N VAL A 21 26.31 30.56 4.81
CA VAL A 21 26.31 29.13 5.11
C VAL A 21 24.96 28.71 5.69
N LEU A 22 24.40 29.50 6.60
CA LEU A 22 23.08 29.20 7.17
C LEU A 22 21.97 29.26 6.12
N ALA A 23 22.00 30.23 5.22
CA ALA A 23 21.07 30.34 4.11
C ALA A 23 21.17 29.13 3.15
N LEU A 24 22.39 28.70 2.84
CA LEU A 24 22.62 27.49 2.02
C LEU A 24 22.13 26.23 2.70
N LEU A 25 22.31 26.07 4.00
CA LEU A 25 21.79 24.93 4.77
C LEU A 25 20.27 24.92 4.80
N VAL A 26 19.61 26.08 4.95
CA VAL A 26 18.15 26.17 4.91
C VAL A 26 17.62 25.84 3.50
N VAL A 27 18.24 26.38 2.46
CA VAL A 27 17.89 26.05 1.06
C VAL A 27 18.08 24.55 0.80
N PHE A 28 19.18 23.98 1.27
CA PHE A 28 19.46 22.54 1.14
C PHE A 28 18.43 21.69 1.89
N ALA A 29 18.08 22.05 3.13
CA ALA A 29 17.08 21.35 3.92
C ALA A 29 15.67 21.40 3.30
N VAL A 30 15.32 22.49 2.60
CA VAL A 30 14.02 22.64 1.92
C VAL A 30 13.99 21.95 0.55
N LEU A 31 15.14 21.92 -0.16
CA LEU A 31 15.20 21.34 -1.51
C LEU A 31 15.52 19.85 -1.52
N LEU A 32 16.17 19.32 -0.47
CA LEU A 32 16.54 17.90 -0.41
C LEU A 32 15.33 16.97 -0.49
N PRO A 33 14.24 17.17 0.27
CA PRO A 33 13.06 16.33 0.17
C PRO A 33 12.46 16.30 -1.24
N LYS A 34 12.44 17.48 -1.92
CA LYS A 34 11.94 17.59 -3.30
C LYS A 34 12.86 16.97 -4.34
N ALA A 35 14.17 16.98 -4.09
CA ALA A 35 15.16 16.41 -5.03
C ALA A 35 15.29 14.90 -4.91
N THR A 36 14.92 14.32 -3.76
CA THR A 36 14.94 12.87 -3.52
C THR A 36 13.62 12.18 -3.90
N GLY A 37 12.61 12.94 -4.37
CA GLY A 37 11.31 12.40 -4.77
C GLY A 37 10.50 11.84 -3.59
N GLY A 38 10.85 12.21 -2.33
CA GLY A 38 10.08 11.84 -1.16
C GLY A 38 8.75 12.60 -1.17
N SER A 39 7.62 11.89 -1.23
CA SER A 39 6.32 12.40 -0.84
C SER A 39 6.39 12.77 0.65
N ASN A 40 5.68 13.81 1.08
CA ASN A 40 5.60 14.10 2.51
C ASN A 40 4.77 12.99 3.17
N ALA A 41 5.16 12.54 4.36
CA ALA A 41 4.44 11.51 5.10
C ALA A 41 2.96 11.88 5.37
N GLU A 42 2.61 13.17 5.27
CA GLU A 42 1.27 13.72 5.44
C GLU A 42 0.52 13.95 4.11
N ASP A 43 1.13 13.65 2.94
CA ASP A 43 0.43 13.82 1.65
C ASP A 43 -0.75 12.85 1.59
N PRO A 44 -1.98 13.34 1.36
CA PRO A 44 -3.17 12.50 1.35
C PRO A 44 -3.06 11.43 0.25
N LEU A 45 -3.64 10.29 0.54
CA LEU A 45 -3.82 9.19 -0.40
C LEU A 45 -5.27 9.22 -0.88
N ASP A 46 -5.52 8.79 -2.13
CA ASP A 46 -6.88 8.73 -2.69
C ASP A 46 -7.01 7.46 -3.54
N LEU A 47 -7.49 6.39 -2.90
CA LEU A 47 -7.75 5.13 -3.58
C LEU A 47 -8.94 5.26 -4.53
N PRO A 48 -8.86 4.75 -5.77
CA PRO A 48 -9.85 4.99 -6.82
C PRO A 48 -11.21 4.35 -6.50
N ASP A 49 -12.29 4.88 -7.10
CA ASP A 49 -13.65 4.32 -6.94
C ASP A 49 -13.83 2.96 -7.63
N THR A 50 -13.00 2.63 -8.62
CA THR A 50 -13.03 1.37 -9.36
C THR A 50 -11.63 0.84 -9.63
N LEU A 51 -11.50 -0.48 -9.66
CA LEU A 51 -10.30 -1.20 -10.11
C LEU A 51 -10.61 -2.02 -11.37
N PRO A 52 -9.59 -2.44 -12.14
CA PRO A 52 -9.77 -3.30 -13.30
C PRO A 52 -10.62 -4.55 -13.01
N GLY A 53 -11.18 -5.17 -14.06
CA GLY A 53 -11.96 -6.41 -13.90
C GLY A 53 -13.36 -6.22 -13.29
N GLY A 54 -13.89 -4.97 -13.25
CA GLY A 54 -15.24 -4.72 -12.74
C GLY A 54 -15.34 -4.61 -11.23
N TYR A 55 -14.23 -4.38 -10.55
CA TYR A 55 -14.24 -4.16 -9.10
C TYR A 55 -14.66 -2.72 -8.78
N THR A 56 -15.69 -2.56 -7.96
CA THR A 56 -16.21 -1.27 -7.51
C THR A 56 -16.02 -1.13 -6.01
N ALA A 57 -15.66 0.08 -5.55
CA ALA A 57 -15.50 0.37 -4.14
C ALA A 57 -16.80 0.08 -3.36
N ALA A 58 -16.71 -0.73 -2.32
CA ALA A 58 -17.86 -1.20 -1.57
C ALA A 58 -18.50 -0.10 -0.69
N ASP A 59 -17.84 1.05 -0.55
CA ASP A 59 -18.41 2.27 0.06
C ASP A 59 -19.30 3.07 -0.91
N ARG A 60 -19.58 2.52 -2.12
CA ARG A 60 -20.46 3.06 -3.15
C ARG A 60 -21.65 2.15 -3.38
N GLY A 61 -22.85 2.70 -3.51
CA GLY A 61 -24.08 1.93 -3.78
C GLY A 61 -24.01 1.13 -5.09
N GLU A 62 -23.27 1.64 -6.08
CA GLU A 62 -23.05 1.00 -7.37
C GLU A 62 -22.42 -0.40 -7.25
N ALA A 63 -21.61 -0.65 -6.22
CA ALA A 63 -21.00 -1.97 -5.97
C ALA A 63 -22.06 -3.06 -5.72
N PHE A 64 -23.24 -2.69 -5.28
CA PHE A 64 -24.32 -3.60 -4.90
C PHE A 64 -25.53 -3.56 -5.84
N ALA A 65 -25.56 -2.61 -6.78
CA ALA A 65 -26.73 -2.31 -7.63
C ALA A 65 -27.18 -3.49 -8.50
N GLY A 66 -26.28 -4.44 -8.84
CA GLY A 66 -26.62 -5.62 -9.61
C GLY A 66 -27.35 -6.73 -8.83
N SER A 67 -27.29 -6.70 -7.48
CA SER A 67 -27.77 -7.77 -6.61
C SER A 67 -28.80 -7.33 -5.56
N TYR A 68 -28.91 -6.02 -5.30
CA TYR A 68 -29.77 -5.47 -4.25
C TYR A 68 -30.61 -4.29 -4.79
N GLU A 69 -31.77 -4.05 -4.16
CA GLU A 69 -32.57 -2.86 -4.42
C GLU A 69 -31.81 -1.60 -3.95
N ALA A 70 -32.10 -0.46 -4.58
CA ALA A 70 -31.31 0.77 -4.40
C ALA A 70 -31.17 1.20 -2.92
N GLU A 71 -32.23 1.12 -2.11
CA GLU A 71 -32.20 1.49 -0.69
C GLU A 71 -31.31 0.54 0.14
N GLU A 72 -31.32 -0.76 -0.20
CA GLU A 72 -30.49 -1.76 0.45
C GLU A 72 -29.02 -1.62 0.02
N ALA A 73 -28.76 -1.37 -1.26
CA ALA A 73 -27.44 -1.08 -1.80
C ALA A 73 -26.78 0.11 -1.09
N GLU A 74 -27.50 1.23 -0.93
CA GLU A 74 -27.01 2.40 -0.19
C GLU A 74 -26.78 2.10 1.29
N THR A 75 -27.62 1.27 1.91
CA THR A 75 -27.42 0.85 3.30
C THR A 75 -26.13 0.03 3.49
N LEU A 76 -25.86 -0.89 2.54
CA LEU A 76 -24.62 -1.69 2.54
C LEU A 76 -23.40 -0.82 2.33
N ALA A 77 -23.45 0.07 1.35
CA ALA A 77 -22.38 1.04 1.07
C ALA A 77 -22.10 1.94 2.28
N GLY A 78 -23.13 2.44 2.95
CA GLY A 78 -22.99 3.24 4.16
C GLY A 78 -22.30 2.49 5.32
N ARG A 79 -22.53 1.18 5.45
CA ARG A 79 -21.81 0.35 6.44
C ARG A 79 -20.34 0.20 6.07
N GLN A 80 -20.03 0.00 4.79
CA GLN A 80 -18.65 -0.09 4.32
C GLN A 80 -17.91 1.25 4.47
N ALA A 81 -18.55 2.36 4.16
CA ALA A 81 -18.01 3.70 4.39
C ALA A 81 -17.69 3.94 5.87
N SER A 82 -18.58 3.52 6.79
CA SER A 82 -18.34 3.63 8.23
C SER A 82 -17.19 2.73 8.70
N ALA A 83 -17.07 1.52 8.14
CA ALA A 83 -15.97 0.61 8.46
C ALA A 83 -14.63 1.17 7.95
N ARG A 84 -14.59 1.74 6.73
CA ARG A 84 -13.43 2.44 6.18
C ARG A 84 -13.02 3.59 7.08
N GLN A 85 -13.94 4.50 7.39
CA GLN A 85 -13.65 5.65 8.26
C GLN A 85 -13.06 5.21 9.59
N HIS A 86 -13.61 4.18 10.22
CA HIS A 86 -13.07 3.66 11.48
C HIS A 86 -11.65 3.08 11.30
N SER A 87 -11.38 2.37 10.20
CA SER A 87 -10.05 1.84 9.91
C SER A 87 -9.03 2.98 9.72
N ASP A 88 -9.38 4.00 8.96
CA ASP A 88 -8.51 5.15 8.70
C ASP A 88 -8.25 5.93 10.01
N GLU A 89 -9.27 6.16 10.86
CA GLU A 89 -9.10 6.78 12.18
C GLU A 89 -8.16 5.98 13.10
N VAL A 90 -8.26 4.64 13.10
CA VAL A 90 -7.36 3.77 13.89
C VAL A 90 -5.92 3.84 13.36
N LEU A 91 -5.75 3.87 12.04
CA LEU A 91 -4.42 3.98 11.43
C LEU A 91 -3.79 5.33 11.73
N ASP A 92 -4.54 6.43 11.66
CA ASP A 92 -4.07 7.76 12.02
C ASP A 92 -3.69 7.88 13.52
N GLU A 93 -4.42 7.16 14.42
CA GLU A 93 -4.08 7.13 15.84
C GLU A 93 -2.80 6.33 16.14
N VAL A 94 -2.54 5.28 15.36
CA VAL A 94 -1.44 4.34 15.62
C VAL A 94 -0.15 4.73 14.90
N TYR A 95 -0.27 5.38 13.75
CA TYR A 95 0.86 5.68 12.87
C TYR A 95 0.95 7.18 12.57
N ASP A 96 2.19 7.69 12.51
CA ASP A 96 2.50 9.10 12.20
C ASP A 96 2.68 9.32 10.67
N TYR A 97 1.87 8.68 9.84
CA TYR A 97 1.90 8.84 8.38
C TYR A 97 0.53 8.62 7.75
N ALA A 98 0.29 9.25 6.59
CA ALA A 98 -0.96 9.10 5.89
C ALA A 98 -1.19 7.63 5.50
N ALA A 99 -2.38 7.14 5.79
CA ALA A 99 -2.85 5.82 5.44
C ALA A 99 -4.28 5.91 4.89
N GLU A 100 -4.63 5.05 3.97
CA GLU A 100 -5.98 4.91 3.44
C GLU A 100 -6.29 3.45 3.21
N THR A 101 -7.54 3.06 3.53
CA THR A 101 -8.04 1.71 3.32
C THR A 101 -9.28 1.72 2.46
N ARG A 102 -9.47 0.70 1.61
CA ARG A 102 -10.69 0.56 0.82
C ARG A 102 -10.98 -0.89 0.47
N THR A 103 -12.24 -1.29 0.57
CA THR A 103 -12.70 -2.60 0.10
C THR A 103 -13.37 -2.44 -1.26
N TYR A 104 -13.07 -3.35 -2.17
CA TYR A 104 -13.68 -3.42 -3.50
C TYR A 104 -14.42 -4.75 -3.64
N ALA A 105 -15.58 -4.72 -4.27
CA ALA A 105 -16.38 -5.90 -4.58
C ALA A 105 -16.40 -6.16 -6.07
N SER A 106 -16.33 -7.43 -6.49
CA SER A 106 -16.60 -7.84 -7.86
C SER A 106 -18.07 -7.61 -8.23
N GLU A 107 -18.37 -7.45 -9.52
CA GLU A 107 -19.74 -7.21 -10.03
C GLU A 107 -20.74 -8.27 -9.55
N ASP A 108 -20.32 -9.53 -9.43
CA ASP A 108 -21.13 -10.66 -8.97
C ASP A 108 -21.11 -10.87 -7.46
N LEU A 109 -20.40 -10.02 -6.71
CA LEU A 109 -20.21 -10.06 -5.25
C LEU A 109 -19.59 -11.36 -4.72
N THR A 110 -18.93 -12.14 -5.57
CA THR A 110 -18.28 -13.40 -5.16
C THR A 110 -16.89 -13.19 -4.58
N THR A 111 -16.25 -12.06 -4.94
CA THR A 111 -14.91 -11.73 -4.51
C THR A 111 -14.86 -10.32 -3.95
N ALA A 112 -14.16 -10.18 -2.82
CA ALA A 112 -13.80 -8.88 -2.26
C ALA A 112 -12.30 -8.73 -2.17
N VAL A 113 -11.81 -7.53 -2.49
CA VAL A 113 -10.40 -7.14 -2.38
C VAL A 113 -10.28 -6.00 -1.38
N PHE A 114 -9.47 -6.18 -0.36
CA PHE A 114 -9.14 -5.12 0.58
C PHE A 114 -7.79 -4.53 0.19
N VAL A 115 -7.77 -3.22 -0.03
CA VAL A 115 -6.57 -2.45 -0.38
C VAL A 115 -6.27 -1.47 0.75
N GLN A 116 -4.99 -1.33 1.06
CA GLN A 116 -4.49 -0.34 1.99
C GLN A 116 -3.21 0.30 1.41
N ALA A 117 -3.12 1.62 1.52
CA ALA A 117 -2.00 2.42 1.07
C ALA A 117 -1.43 3.21 2.25
N PHE A 118 -0.11 3.35 2.29
CA PHE A 118 0.62 4.00 3.37
C PHE A 118 1.74 4.88 2.82
N ARG A 119 1.89 6.10 3.34
CA ARG A 119 3.08 6.95 3.11
C ARG A 119 4.23 6.53 4.03
N ALA A 120 4.58 5.26 3.97
CA ALA A 120 5.67 4.66 4.75
C ALA A 120 6.42 3.60 3.93
N PRO A 121 7.71 3.40 4.19
CA PRO A 121 8.45 2.31 3.55
C PRO A 121 7.89 0.96 4.01
N GLY A 122 7.70 0.04 3.07
CA GLY A 122 7.23 -1.32 3.37
C GLY A 122 8.29 -2.15 4.08
N GLY A 123 7.82 -3.01 4.98
CA GLY A 123 8.63 -4.06 5.58
C GLY A 123 8.71 -5.30 4.68
N ALA A 124 9.72 -6.14 4.90
CA ALA A 124 9.78 -7.43 4.25
C ALA A 124 8.73 -8.39 4.82
N PHE A 125 7.99 -9.08 3.97
CA PHE A 125 7.23 -10.26 4.39
C PHE A 125 8.20 -11.39 4.77
N ALA A 126 8.01 -11.98 5.91
CA ALA A 126 8.78 -13.13 6.38
C ALA A 126 7.84 -14.19 6.99
N PRO A 127 6.85 -14.72 6.23
CA PRO A 127 5.98 -15.75 6.75
C PRO A 127 6.73 -17.07 6.92
N GLU A 128 6.25 -17.91 7.83
CA GLU A 128 6.61 -19.31 7.82
C GLU A 128 6.07 -19.93 6.52
N THR A 129 6.94 -20.56 5.75
CA THR A 129 6.55 -21.18 4.47
C THR A 129 6.42 -22.70 4.62
N ILE A 130 5.33 -23.25 4.08
CA ILE A 130 5.09 -24.69 3.94
C ILE A 130 4.87 -24.95 2.45
N SER A 131 5.76 -25.71 1.84
CA SER A 131 5.67 -26.02 0.42
C SER A 131 4.42 -26.85 0.10
N GLY A 132 3.95 -26.76 -1.15
CA GLY A 132 2.83 -27.57 -1.61
C GLY A 132 3.09 -29.06 -1.48
N GLU A 133 4.34 -29.53 -1.66
CA GLU A 133 4.73 -30.95 -1.49
C GLU A 133 4.64 -31.39 -0.03
N GLU A 134 5.13 -30.59 0.91
CA GLU A 134 5.06 -30.87 2.34
C GLU A 134 3.61 -30.82 2.84
N ALA A 135 2.85 -29.82 2.39
CA ALA A 135 1.42 -29.70 2.69
C ALA A 135 0.63 -30.92 2.20
N ALA A 136 0.88 -31.37 0.97
CA ALA A 136 0.25 -32.56 0.41
C ALA A 136 0.59 -33.83 1.19
N ALA A 137 1.86 -33.95 1.66
CA ALA A 137 2.29 -35.11 2.44
C ALA A 137 1.68 -35.16 3.86
N THR A 138 1.39 -34.01 4.43
CA THR A 138 0.92 -33.88 5.82
C THR A 138 -0.58 -33.59 5.94
N GLY A 139 -1.26 -33.26 4.83
CA GLY A 139 -2.66 -32.80 4.85
C GLY A 139 -2.80 -31.39 5.44
N ALA A 140 -1.74 -30.58 5.42
CA ALA A 140 -1.75 -29.22 5.91
C ALA A 140 -2.13 -28.21 4.80
N ALA A 141 -2.37 -26.96 5.15
CA ALA A 141 -2.42 -25.84 4.21
C ALA A 141 -0.98 -25.49 3.78
N SER A 142 -0.77 -25.15 2.50
CA SER A 142 0.51 -24.58 2.05
C SER A 142 0.50 -23.08 2.17
N GLN A 143 1.70 -22.51 2.39
CA GLN A 143 1.93 -21.07 2.39
C GLN A 143 3.25 -20.79 1.70
N GLU A 144 3.20 -20.03 0.62
CA GLU A 144 4.33 -19.75 -0.24
C GLU A 144 4.53 -18.25 -0.40
N LEU A 145 5.81 -17.83 -0.49
CA LEU A 145 6.17 -16.47 -0.83
C LEU A 145 6.56 -16.45 -2.30
N VAL A 146 5.85 -15.66 -3.10
CA VAL A 146 6.07 -15.55 -4.53
C VAL A 146 6.29 -14.09 -4.93
N ARG A 147 7.03 -13.90 -6.02
CA ARG A 147 7.18 -12.59 -6.66
C ARG A 147 6.36 -12.57 -7.93
N GLU A 148 5.47 -11.57 -8.05
CA GLU A 148 4.71 -11.27 -9.25
C GLU A 148 4.99 -9.81 -9.66
N GLY A 149 5.68 -9.60 -10.78
CA GLY A 149 6.10 -8.27 -11.20
C GLY A 149 6.94 -7.55 -10.13
N ASP A 150 6.49 -6.37 -9.72
CA ASP A 150 7.11 -5.55 -8.68
C ASP A 150 6.56 -5.85 -7.27
N ALA A 151 5.57 -6.73 -7.17
CA ALA A 151 4.97 -7.11 -5.90
C ALA A 151 5.56 -8.40 -5.31
N ILE A 152 5.48 -8.51 -3.99
CA ILE A 152 5.75 -9.74 -3.23
C ILE A 152 4.42 -10.21 -2.66
N CYS A 153 4.09 -11.48 -2.88
CA CYS A 153 2.82 -12.06 -2.44
C CYS A 153 3.02 -13.24 -1.51
N ILE A 154 2.18 -13.32 -0.48
CA ILE A 154 1.96 -14.52 0.33
C ILE A 154 0.74 -15.21 -0.28
N VAL A 155 0.91 -16.46 -0.71
CA VAL A 155 -0.15 -17.30 -1.28
C VAL A 155 -0.42 -18.44 -0.33
N GLN A 156 -1.62 -18.48 0.24
CA GLN A 156 -2.08 -19.57 1.08
C GLN A 156 -3.07 -20.45 0.31
N ARG A 157 -2.83 -21.76 0.30
CA ARG A 157 -3.74 -22.75 -0.30
C ARG A 157 -4.38 -23.59 0.79
N PRO A 158 -5.62 -24.04 0.60
CA PRO A 158 -6.29 -24.85 1.60
C PRO A 158 -5.57 -26.19 1.82
N ALA A 159 -5.78 -26.76 2.98
CA ALA A 159 -5.37 -28.14 3.27
C ALA A 159 -6.03 -29.12 2.27
N VAL A 160 -5.26 -30.11 1.83
CA VAL A 160 -5.73 -31.13 0.89
C VAL A 160 -5.73 -32.49 1.58
N ASP A 161 -6.70 -33.37 1.21
CA ASP A 161 -6.70 -34.74 1.67
C ASP A 161 -5.54 -35.50 1.00
N PRO A 162 -4.55 -36.00 1.76
CA PRO A 162 -3.43 -36.75 1.19
C PRO A 162 -3.83 -37.96 0.37
N ALA A 163 -5.03 -38.56 0.68
CA ALA A 163 -5.55 -39.71 -0.03
C ALA A 163 -6.22 -39.35 -1.37
N ALA A 164 -6.69 -38.11 -1.51
CA ALA A 164 -7.36 -37.64 -2.73
C ALA A 164 -6.36 -37.06 -3.78
N GLY A 165 -5.12 -36.82 -3.39
CA GLY A 165 -4.15 -36.07 -4.19
C GLY A 165 -4.47 -34.58 -4.19
N ALA A 166 -3.43 -33.75 -4.23
CA ALA A 166 -3.62 -32.29 -4.28
C ALA A 166 -4.15 -31.90 -5.66
N PRO A 167 -5.31 -31.20 -5.75
CA PRO A 167 -5.65 -30.49 -6.97
C PRO A 167 -4.60 -29.37 -7.13
N GLN A 168 -3.74 -29.50 -8.12
CA GLN A 168 -2.68 -28.51 -8.38
C GLN A 168 -3.25 -27.12 -8.77
N ASP A 169 -4.52 -27.10 -9.17
CA ASP A 169 -5.23 -25.92 -9.66
C ASP A 169 -6.25 -25.36 -8.66
N ALA A 170 -6.20 -25.78 -7.37
CA ALA A 170 -7.11 -25.20 -6.38
C ALA A 170 -6.85 -23.71 -6.19
N ALA A 171 -7.90 -22.90 -6.26
CA ALA A 171 -7.82 -21.48 -5.98
C ALA A 171 -7.21 -21.25 -4.59
N PRO A 172 -6.38 -20.19 -4.42
CA PRO A 172 -5.84 -19.84 -3.13
C PRO A 172 -6.98 -19.56 -2.12
N SER A 173 -6.83 -20.03 -0.89
CA SER A 173 -7.75 -19.64 0.18
C SER A 173 -7.56 -18.18 0.60
N TYR A 174 -6.34 -17.67 0.46
CA TYR A 174 -5.98 -16.29 0.78
C TYR A 174 -4.72 -15.88 0.02
N VAL A 175 -4.71 -14.66 -0.48
CA VAL A 175 -3.53 -14.01 -1.08
C VAL A 175 -3.37 -12.63 -0.48
N SER A 176 -2.14 -12.28 -0.15
CA SER A 176 -1.75 -10.93 0.28
C SER A 176 -0.55 -10.49 -0.51
N CYS A 177 -0.66 -9.41 -1.26
CA CYS A 177 0.41 -8.83 -2.07
C CYS A 177 0.80 -7.46 -1.56
N GLN A 178 2.09 -7.13 -1.63
CA GLN A 178 2.65 -5.82 -1.27
C GLN A 178 3.56 -5.34 -2.38
N ARG A 179 3.40 -4.08 -2.78
CA ARG A 179 4.36 -3.30 -3.56
C ARG A 179 4.83 -2.13 -2.71
N SER A 180 6.14 -1.87 -2.70
CA SER A 180 6.72 -0.77 -1.95
C SER A 180 7.88 -0.16 -2.71
N GLU A 181 7.89 1.17 -2.83
CA GLU A 181 8.97 1.94 -3.43
C GLU A 181 9.10 3.28 -2.70
N GLY A 182 10.32 3.57 -2.24
CA GLY A 182 10.56 4.78 -1.45
C GLY A 182 9.79 4.75 -0.13
N ASP A 183 8.93 5.72 0.06
CA ASP A 183 8.05 5.92 1.22
C ASP A 183 6.58 5.57 0.94
N LEU A 184 6.28 4.99 -0.21
CA LEU A 184 4.95 4.48 -0.52
C LEU A 184 4.90 2.97 -0.43
N THR A 185 3.88 2.45 0.24
CA THR A 185 3.54 1.04 0.29
C THR A 185 2.06 0.86 0.01
N VAL A 186 1.74 -0.02 -0.93
CA VAL A 186 0.36 -0.47 -1.18
C VAL A 186 0.29 -1.97 -0.95
N GLN A 187 -0.74 -2.39 -0.24
CA GLN A 187 -1.03 -3.80 0.03
C GLN A 187 -2.43 -4.13 -0.45
N ALA A 188 -2.60 -5.30 -1.02
CA ALA A 188 -3.90 -5.84 -1.40
C ALA A 188 -4.08 -7.26 -0.88
N THR A 189 -5.28 -7.60 -0.41
CA THR A 189 -5.61 -8.94 0.07
C THR A 189 -6.93 -9.42 -0.50
N ALA A 190 -7.00 -10.70 -0.84
CA ALA A 190 -8.21 -11.34 -1.33
C ALA A 190 -8.24 -12.83 -0.98
N SER A 191 -9.44 -13.41 -1.03
CA SER A 191 -9.64 -14.86 -0.98
C SER A 191 -10.13 -15.36 -2.34
N GLY A 192 -9.67 -16.52 -2.76
CA GLY A 192 -10.13 -17.15 -4.01
C GLY A 192 -9.54 -16.53 -5.30
N LEU A 193 -8.73 -15.50 -5.21
CA LEU A 193 -8.14 -14.81 -6.36
C LEU A 193 -6.69 -15.27 -6.56
N PRO A 194 -6.23 -15.58 -7.79
CA PRO A 194 -4.82 -15.83 -8.09
C PRO A 194 -3.95 -14.61 -7.77
N ALA A 195 -2.67 -14.84 -7.42
CA ALA A 195 -1.74 -13.76 -7.10
C ALA A 195 -1.54 -12.80 -8.27
N ALA A 196 -1.46 -13.30 -9.50
CA ALA A 196 -1.30 -12.45 -10.70
C ALA A 196 -2.49 -11.49 -10.88
N ASP A 197 -3.72 -11.98 -10.70
CA ASP A 197 -4.93 -11.15 -10.81
C ASP A 197 -4.98 -10.10 -9.69
N LEU A 198 -4.57 -10.47 -8.46
CA LEU A 198 -4.51 -9.52 -7.34
C LEU A 198 -3.46 -8.44 -7.56
N VAL A 199 -2.31 -8.78 -8.20
CA VAL A 199 -1.26 -7.81 -8.53
C VAL A 199 -1.72 -6.82 -9.59
N GLU A 200 -2.53 -7.21 -10.56
CA GLU A 200 -3.13 -6.27 -11.53
C GLU A 200 -3.99 -5.20 -10.82
N LEU A 201 -4.77 -5.61 -9.80
CA LEU A 201 -5.56 -4.68 -8.99
C LEU A 201 -4.68 -3.80 -8.09
N LEU A 202 -3.63 -4.39 -7.51
CA LEU A 202 -2.64 -3.68 -6.70
C LEU A 202 -1.92 -2.61 -7.51
N ASP A 203 -1.49 -2.92 -8.74
CA ASP A 203 -0.81 -1.98 -9.62
C ASP A 203 -1.73 -0.82 -10.02
N ALA A 204 -3.01 -1.09 -10.29
CA ALA A 204 -3.97 -0.03 -10.56
C ALA A 204 -4.21 0.89 -9.35
N ALA A 205 -4.25 0.33 -8.14
CA ALA A 205 -4.31 1.12 -6.91
C ALA A 205 -3.02 1.92 -6.68
N TRP A 206 -1.87 1.31 -6.96
CA TRP A 206 -0.56 1.98 -6.89
C TRP A 206 -0.50 3.20 -7.80
N ASP A 207 -0.90 3.05 -9.06
CA ASP A 207 -0.85 4.13 -10.06
C ASP A 207 -1.75 5.33 -9.71
N ALA A 208 -2.77 5.10 -8.87
CA ALA A 208 -3.66 6.15 -8.41
C ALA A 208 -3.07 6.98 -7.25
N VAL A 209 -2.18 6.39 -6.42
CA VAL A 209 -1.65 7.03 -5.21
C VAL A 209 -0.16 7.38 -5.26
N ALA A 210 0.57 6.97 -6.34
CA ALA A 210 2.01 7.16 -6.53
C ALA A 210 2.45 8.62 -6.92
#